data_793624ae2cb2082bc6b4638d8f05c23b
#
_entry.id   793624ae2cb2082bc6b4638d8f05c23b
#
_cell.length_a   1.000
_cell.length_b   1.000
_cell.length_c   1.000
_cell.angle_alpha   90.00
_cell.angle_beta   90.00
_cell.angle_gamma   90.00
#
_symmetry.space_group_name_H-M   'P 1'
#
loop_
_entity.id
_entity.type
_entity.pdbx_description
1 polymer ?
#
loop_
_entity_poly.entity_id
_entity_poly.type
_entity_poly.pdbx_seq_one_letter_code
_entity_poly.pdbx_strand_id
1 'polypeptide(L)'
;MEDKLIELIENSIKKNWDRKAFTDFNGESLQYKDVARKIAKMHLLFEAADIRPGDKIALCGRNSGNWCVAFLATITYGAVIVPILHEFKPDNVHHIVNHSEARLLFVGDQVWENLNENRMPALQGIICVKDFTLVNSRSEKLSFAREHLNALFGQRFPMMFLREHVHFTPESSPEQLAVINYTSGTTGFSKGVMLPYRSLVSNVLFCNRTIGIAPGDNIVSMLPMGHVFGLVYDFLYGVCFGAHLYFLTRMPSPKVIMTTVAEFHPRIMSCVPLVIEKIFKKEVLPKIDSKLGKLLLHIPIISEKIKEKARTESLRLFGGNIKEVIIGGAPFNAEVEAFVRSINFPYSIAYGMTECGPIICHSPWYETAYMSCGRAAEGMELKVLSSDPARIPGELVCRGRNTMLGYYKNQEATEQIFDADGWLHTGDMAVINPDGDVYIKGRCKNMLLSASGQNIYPEEIESRLNNLPYVNESLVIMCNEKLVALVYPDLGESLKDGLDDHALWRQIDISRQELNKELPPYSQITKVVLQNEEFEKTAKKSIKRYLYQNMNP
;
A
#
# COMPACT_ATOMS: atom_id res chain seq x y z
N MET A 1 -13.34 26.89 7.07
CA MET A 1 -12.43 26.34 8.11
C MET A 1 -11.73 25.16 7.47
N GLU A 2 -10.41 25.10 7.51
CA GLU A 2 -9.69 23.93 6.99
C GLU A 2 -9.93 22.76 7.92
N ASP A 3 -10.31 21.60 7.36
CA ASP A 3 -10.51 20.39 8.14
C ASP A 3 -9.17 19.93 8.74
N LYS A 4 -9.15 19.65 10.03
CA LYS A 4 -7.98 19.16 10.77
C LYS A 4 -8.09 17.68 11.05
N LEU A 5 -7.01 16.94 10.81
CA LEU A 5 -6.99 15.49 10.98
C LEU A 5 -7.29 15.07 12.41
N ILE A 6 -6.67 15.76 13.38
CA ILE A 6 -6.86 15.43 14.80
C ILE A 6 -8.30 15.70 15.25
N GLU A 7 -8.92 16.77 14.77
CA GLU A 7 -10.34 17.06 15.06
C GLU A 7 -11.27 16.02 14.43
N LEU A 8 -10.98 15.54 13.21
CA LEU A 8 -11.73 14.44 12.58
C LEU A 8 -11.66 13.15 13.41
N ILE A 9 -10.46 12.78 13.88
CA ILE A 9 -10.24 11.60 14.73
C ILE A 9 -10.99 11.76 16.06
N GLU A 10 -10.86 12.89 16.75
CA GLU A 10 -11.54 13.16 18.02
C GLU A 10 -13.05 13.07 17.87
N ASN A 11 -13.59 13.74 16.86
CA ASN A 11 -15.02 13.74 16.56
C ASN A 11 -15.54 12.35 16.23
N SER A 12 -14.79 11.56 15.45
CA SER A 12 -15.14 10.19 15.12
C SER A 12 -15.20 9.31 16.37
N ILE A 13 -14.18 9.38 17.23
CA ILE A 13 -14.12 8.63 18.49
C ILE A 13 -15.32 8.96 19.38
N LYS A 14 -15.64 10.25 19.56
CA LYS A 14 -16.76 10.71 20.38
C LYS A 14 -18.11 10.27 19.83
N LYS A 15 -18.32 10.37 18.51
CA LYS A 15 -19.58 9.99 17.85
C LYS A 15 -19.83 8.49 17.84
N ASN A 16 -18.76 7.69 17.74
CA ASN A 16 -18.84 6.24 17.60
C ASN A 16 -18.49 5.49 18.90
N TRP A 17 -18.57 6.12 20.05
CA TRP A 17 -18.07 5.71 21.36
C TRP A 17 -18.27 4.22 21.70
N ASP A 18 -19.48 3.71 21.48
CA ASP A 18 -19.85 2.32 21.80
C ASP A 18 -19.78 1.37 20.59
N ARG A 19 -19.39 1.87 19.41
CA ARG A 19 -19.20 1.03 18.23
C ARG A 19 -17.86 0.30 18.28
N LYS A 20 -17.79 -0.86 17.62
CA LYS A 20 -16.49 -1.54 17.39
C LYS A 20 -15.62 -0.66 16.51
N ALA A 21 -14.36 -0.52 16.90
CA ALA A 21 -13.33 0.19 16.15
C ALA A 21 -12.36 -0.79 15.48
N PHE A 22 -11.77 -1.68 16.27
CA PHE A 22 -10.69 -2.58 15.84
C PHE A 22 -10.99 -4.02 16.27
N THR A 23 -10.69 -4.97 15.39
CA THR A 23 -10.70 -6.40 15.72
C THR A 23 -9.49 -7.07 15.09
N ASP A 24 -8.71 -7.77 15.89
CA ASP A 24 -7.60 -8.58 15.41
C ASP A 24 -8.09 -9.98 15.04
N PHE A 25 -7.52 -10.56 13.97
CA PHE A 25 -7.87 -11.92 13.54
C PHE A 25 -7.62 -12.93 14.68
N ASN A 26 -8.69 -13.61 15.10
CA ASN A 26 -8.70 -14.51 16.26
C ASN A 26 -8.21 -13.84 17.56
N GLY A 27 -8.40 -12.53 17.71
CA GLY A 27 -7.90 -11.74 18.82
C GLY A 27 -8.95 -10.84 19.47
N GLU A 28 -8.46 -9.81 20.12
CA GLU A 28 -9.28 -8.85 20.86
C GLU A 28 -10.08 -7.94 19.91
N SER A 29 -11.28 -7.54 20.36
CA SER A 29 -12.08 -6.52 19.71
C SER A 29 -12.20 -5.29 20.62
N LEU A 30 -11.80 -4.11 20.10
CA LEU A 30 -11.86 -2.83 20.81
C LEU A 30 -13.01 -1.98 20.29
N GLN A 31 -13.73 -1.33 21.19
CA GLN A 31 -14.66 -0.26 20.86
C GLN A 31 -13.90 1.09 20.78
N TYR A 32 -14.50 2.11 20.14
CA TYR A 32 -13.89 3.45 20.08
C TYR A 32 -13.56 4.02 21.47
N LYS A 33 -14.41 3.73 22.49
CA LYS A 33 -14.12 4.10 23.88
C LYS A 33 -12.88 3.42 24.47
N ASP A 34 -12.61 2.18 24.07
CA ASP A 34 -11.42 1.45 24.52
C ASP A 34 -10.17 2.00 23.85
N VAL A 35 -10.26 2.37 22.57
CA VAL A 35 -9.21 3.08 21.85
C VAL A 35 -8.89 4.41 22.55
N ALA A 36 -9.91 5.22 22.85
CA ALA A 36 -9.73 6.50 23.55
C ALA A 36 -9.04 6.32 24.92
N ARG A 37 -9.47 5.32 25.71
CA ARG A 37 -8.87 4.99 27.00
C ARG A 37 -7.42 4.56 26.88
N LYS A 38 -7.10 3.72 25.88
CA LYS A 38 -5.73 3.29 25.62
C LYS A 38 -4.86 4.49 25.18
N ILE A 39 -5.36 5.38 24.31
CA ILE A 39 -4.67 6.62 23.90
C ILE A 39 -4.35 7.48 25.15
N ALA A 40 -5.33 7.74 26.01
CA ALA A 40 -5.13 8.54 27.21
C ALA A 40 -4.07 7.92 28.14
N LYS A 41 -4.01 6.59 28.26
CA LYS A 41 -2.95 5.90 29.01
C LYS A 41 -1.58 6.06 28.35
N MET A 42 -1.49 6.01 27.02
CA MET A 42 -0.23 6.25 26.30
C MET A 42 0.26 7.68 26.48
N HIS A 43 -0.65 8.67 26.50
CA HIS A 43 -0.28 10.07 26.76
C HIS A 43 0.37 10.22 28.15
N LEU A 44 -0.10 9.51 29.19
CA LEU A 44 0.56 9.50 30.51
C LEU A 44 2.00 8.94 30.46
N LEU A 45 2.23 7.91 29.63
CA LEU A 45 3.58 7.39 29.42
C LEU A 45 4.47 8.37 28.66
N PHE A 46 3.90 9.09 27.68
CA PHE A 46 4.65 10.11 26.93
C PHE A 46 5.01 11.30 27.81
N GLU A 47 4.11 11.75 28.68
CA GLU A 47 4.39 12.77 29.71
C GLU A 47 5.54 12.31 30.61
N ALA A 48 5.50 11.07 31.10
CA ALA A 48 6.55 10.52 31.97
C ALA A 48 7.91 10.35 31.25
N ALA A 49 7.89 10.13 29.94
CA ALA A 49 9.09 10.06 29.13
C ALA A 49 9.58 11.44 28.65
N ASP A 50 9.00 12.53 29.15
CA ASP A 50 9.29 13.91 28.73
C ASP A 50 9.21 14.08 27.18
N ILE A 51 8.28 13.38 26.52
CA ILE A 51 8.01 13.55 25.10
C ILE A 51 7.35 14.91 24.87
N ARG A 52 7.79 15.60 23.85
CA ARG A 52 7.28 16.93 23.46
C ARG A 52 6.65 16.87 22.07
N PRO A 53 5.74 17.81 21.74
CA PRO A 53 5.30 17.99 20.36
C PRO A 53 6.48 18.11 19.39
N GLY A 54 6.42 17.34 18.29
CA GLY A 54 7.50 17.25 17.30
C GLY A 54 8.59 16.21 17.59
N ASP A 55 8.66 15.64 18.80
CA ASP A 55 9.52 14.48 19.07
C ASP A 55 9.06 13.28 18.24
N LYS A 56 10.00 12.40 17.85
CA LYS A 56 9.72 11.25 17.02
C LYS A 56 9.53 10.00 17.88
N ILE A 57 8.52 9.22 17.52
CA ILE A 57 8.22 7.91 18.10
C ILE A 57 8.18 6.89 16.98
N ALA A 58 9.03 5.88 17.04
CA ALA A 58 9.08 4.80 16.06
C ALA A 58 8.03 3.72 16.38
N LEU A 59 7.48 3.11 15.34
CA LEU A 59 6.47 2.05 15.45
C LEU A 59 6.76 0.95 14.42
N CYS A 60 7.20 -0.22 14.87
CA CYS A 60 7.56 -1.34 14.02
C CYS A 60 6.84 -2.61 14.48
N GLY A 61 5.84 -3.05 13.73
CA GLY A 61 5.06 -4.23 14.06
C GLY A 61 4.06 -4.58 12.96
N ARG A 62 3.43 -5.75 13.09
CA ARG A 62 2.32 -6.13 12.22
C ARG A 62 1.09 -5.30 12.52
N ASN A 63 0.20 -5.19 11.52
CA ASN A 63 -1.10 -4.56 11.68
C ASN A 63 -1.85 -5.19 12.86
N SER A 64 -2.36 -4.36 13.76
CA SER A 64 -3.19 -4.76 14.89
C SER A 64 -3.91 -3.56 15.51
N GLY A 65 -4.94 -3.80 16.30
CA GLY A 65 -5.63 -2.73 17.03
C GLY A 65 -4.70 -1.93 17.93
N ASN A 66 -3.75 -2.57 18.59
CA ASN A 66 -2.77 -1.88 19.42
C ASN A 66 -1.72 -1.10 18.60
N TRP A 67 -1.36 -1.55 17.39
CA TRP A 67 -0.56 -0.76 16.46
C TRP A 67 -1.27 0.56 16.13
N CYS A 68 -2.57 0.49 15.85
CA CYS A 68 -3.39 1.68 15.60
C CYS A 68 -3.47 2.60 16.81
N VAL A 69 -3.61 2.04 18.01
CA VAL A 69 -3.59 2.83 19.26
C VAL A 69 -2.26 3.55 19.43
N ALA A 70 -1.11 2.88 19.21
CA ALA A 70 0.20 3.51 19.32
C ALA A 70 0.37 4.65 18.30
N PHE A 71 -0.07 4.45 17.07
CA PHE A 71 -0.08 5.46 16.02
C PHE A 71 -0.94 6.67 16.40
N LEU A 72 -2.21 6.42 16.76
CA LEU A 72 -3.15 7.48 17.16
C LEU A 72 -2.66 8.24 18.39
N ALA A 73 -2.18 7.53 19.40
CA ALA A 73 -1.64 8.16 20.60
C ALA A 73 -0.49 9.12 20.26
N THR A 74 0.39 8.73 19.34
CA THR A 74 1.53 9.56 18.93
C THR A 74 1.07 10.84 18.24
N ILE A 75 0.23 10.76 17.21
CA ILE A 75 -0.18 11.95 16.47
C ILE A 75 -1.13 12.85 17.26
N THR A 76 -2.00 12.28 18.10
CA THR A 76 -2.92 13.05 18.96
C THR A 76 -2.23 13.71 20.16
N TYR A 77 -1.01 13.31 20.47
CA TYR A 77 -0.13 13.99 21.43
C TYR A 77 0.65 15.15 20.81
N GLY A 78 0.65 15.25 19.46
CA GLY A 78 1.45 16.20 18.70
C GLY A 78 2.88 15.74 18.41
N ALA A 79 3.22 14.49 18.70
CA ALA A 79 4.49 13.86 18.33
C ALA A 79 4.46 13.36 16.88
N VAL A 80 5.63 13.17 16.29
CA VAL A 80 5.79 12.67 14.91
C VAL A 80 5.94 11.16 14.94
N ILE A 81 5.06 10.45 14.24
CA ILE A 81 5.16 9.00 14.12
C ILE A 81 6.10 8.58 13.01
N VAL A 82 6.91 7.54 13.26
CA VAL A 82 7.82 6.92 12.29
C VAL A 82 7.40 5.46 12.11
N PRO A 83 6.41 5.17 11.24
CA PRO A 83 6.00 3.81 10.98
C PRO A 83 7.06 3.07 10.15
N ILE A 84 7.46 1.90 10.63
CA ILE A 84 8.50 1.06 10.03
C ILE A 84 7.88 -0.26 9.60
N LEU A 85 8.15 -0.70 8.38
CA LEU A 85 7.71 -2.00 7.88
C LEU A 85 8.35 -3.12 8.71
N HIS A 86 7.54 -4.02 9.23
CA HIS A 86 7.99 -5.15 10.05
C HIS A 86 8.83 -6.18 9.27
N GLU A 87 8.77 -6.15 7.93
CA GLU A 87 9.59 -6.97 7.05
C GLU A 87 11.00 -6.40 6.81
N PHE A 88 11.31 -5.21 7.30
CA PHE A 88 12.66 -4.66 7.18
C PHE A 88 13.66 -5.50 7.98
N LYS A 89 14.86 -5.66 7.43
CA LYS A 89 15.97 -6.31 8.12
C LYS A 89 16.33 -5.53 9.40
N PRO A 90 16.83 -6.20 10.45
CA PRO A 90 17.19 -5.55 11.71
C PRO A 90 18.07 -4.30 11.56
N ASP A 91 19.07 -4.35 10.66
CA ASP A 91 19.97 -3.22 10.41
C ASP A 91 19.23 -2.00 9.87
N ASN A 92 18.22 -2.21 9.02
CA ASN A 92 17.40 -1.11 8.51
C ASN A 92 16.51 -0.51 9.62
N VAL A 93 15.97 -1.35 10.51
CA VAL A 93 15.18 -0.86 11.66
C VAL A 93 16.06 -0.03 12.59
N HIS A 94 17.26 -0.52 12.96
CA HIS A 94 18.23 0.23 13.77
C HIS A 94 18.60 1.56 13.11
N HIS A 95 18.88 1.53 11.79
CA HIS A 95 19.20 2.74 11.04
C HIS A 95 18.06 3.75 11.08
N ILE A 96 16.81 3.33 10.81
CA ILE A 96 15.65 4.23 10.78
C ILE A 96 15.40 4.85 12.15
N VAL A 97 15.44 4.05 13.22
CA VAL A 97 15.26 4.53 14.61
C VAL A 97 16.30 5.60 14.94
N ASN A 98 17.57 5.36 14.62
CA ASN A 98 18.64 6.33 14.89
C ASN A 98 18.56 7.55 13.98
N HIS A 99 18.36 7.37 12.67
CA HIS A 99 18.28 8.46 11.70
C HIS A 99 17.09 9.39 11.98
N SER A 100 15.94 8.84 12.36
CA SER A 100 14.76 9.61 12.74
C SER A 100 14.90 10.30 14.11
N GLU A 101 15.91 9.94 14.93
CA GLU A 101 16.07 10.42 16.30
C GLU A 101 14.86 10.07 17.19
N ALA A 102 14.29 8.88 16.97
CA ALA A 102 13.16 8.43 17.75
C ALA A 102 13.52 8.30 19.23
N ARG A 103 12.66 8.83 20.10
CA ARG A 103 12.84 8.80 21.55
C ARG A 103 12.21 7.56 22.19
N LEU A 104 11.15 7.04 21.60
CA LEU A 104 10.49 5.79 21.98
C LEU A 104 10.36 4.88 20.76
N LEU A 105 10.33 3.58 21.02
CA LEU A 105 10.04 2.56 20.01
C LEU A 105 8.89 1.67 20.49
N PHE A 106 7.78 1.66 19.75
CA PHE A 106 6.80 0.61 19.84
C PHE A 106 7.20 -0.53 18.91
N VAL A 107 7.30 -1.76 19.42
CA VAL A 107 7.81 -2.90 18.66
C VAL A 107 6.95 -4.13 18.83
N GLY A 108 6.71 -4.88 17.75
CA GLY A 108 6.09 -6.20 17.82
C GLY A 108 7.06 -7.25 18.36
N ASP A 109 6.55 -8.23 19.11
CA ASP A 109 7.33 -9.29 19.74
C ASP A 109 8.28 -10.00 18.77
N GLN A 110 7.78 -10.50 17.63
CA GLN A 110 8.57 -11.17 16.61
C GLN A 110 9.65 -10.29 15.96
N VAL A 111 9.41 -8.98 15.88
CA VAL A 111 10.42 -8.03 15.38
C VAL A 111 11.50 -7.83 16.40
N TRP A 112 11.09 -7.69 17.69
CA TRP A 112 11.99 -7.44 18.79
C TRP A 112 13.04 -8.55 19.00
N GLU A 113 12.66 -9.81 18.81
CA GLU A 113 13.56 -10.97 18.91
C GLU A 113 14.86 -10.83 18.09
N ASN A 114 14.82 -10.02 17.02
CA ASN A 114 15.94 -9.84 16.11
C ASN A 114 16.64 -8.47 16.26
N LEU A 115 16.17 -7.61 17.18
CA LEU A 115 16.75 -6.29 17.39
C LEU A 115 17.73 -6.27 18.56
N ASN A 116 18.64 -5.30 18.53
CA ASN A 116 19.61 -5.05 19.60
C ASN A 116 19.47 -3.59 20.10
N GLU A 117 19.04 -3.44 21.35
CA GLU A 117 18.81 -2.13 21.98
C GLU A 117 20.07 -1.26 22.10
N ASN A 118 21.25 -1.91 22.19
CA ASN A 118 22.53 -1.20 22.27
C ASN A 118 22.87 -0.46 20.96
N ARG A 119 22.26 -0.89 19.86
CA ARG A 119 22.38 -0.23 18.56
C ARG A 119 21.41 0.95 18.37
N MET A 120 20.56 1.21 19.37
CA MET A 120 19.60 2.32 19.39
C MET A 120 19.77 3.14 20.68
N PRO A 121 20.94 3.79 20.89
CA PRO A 121 21.31 4.39 22.18
C PRO A 121 20.46 5.60 22.59
N ALA A 122 19.82 6.30 21.63
CA ALA A 122 19.00 7.48 21.89
C ALA A 122 17.59 7.16 22.43
N LEU A 123 17.14 5.90 22.34
CA LEU A 123 15.84 5.49 22.85
C LEU A 123 15.78 5.61 24.38
N GLN A 124 14.73 6.24 24.88
CA GLN A 124 14.41 6.30 26.32
C GLN A 124 13.63 5.07 26.79
N GLY A 125 12.86 4.45 25.88
CA GLY A 125 12.09 3.26 26.16
C GLY A 125 11.67 2.49 24.93
N ILE A 126 11.47 1.20 25.13
CA ILE A 126 10.99 0.25 24.12
C ILE A 126 9.74 -0.42 24.67
N ILE A 127 8.63 -0.33 23.95
CA ILE A 127 7.30 -0.75 24.39
C ILE A 127 6.79 -1.83 23.42
N CYS A 128 6.36 -2.98 23.94
CA CYS A 128 5.76 -4.03 23.14
C CYS A 128 4.37 -3.61 22.62
N VAL A 129 4.12 -3.69 21.33
CA VAL A 129 2.81 -3.33 20.73
C VAL A 129 1.70 -4.26 21.21
N LYS A 130 2.02 -5.53 21.49
CA LYS A 130 1.02 -6.56 21.83
C LYS A 130 0.20 -6.21 23.05
N ASP A 131 0.83 -5.65 24.10
CA ASP A 131 0.22 -5.43 25.41
C ASP A 131 0.68 -4.13 26.10
N PHE A 132 1.47 -3.33 25.41
CA PHE A 132 2.11 -2.12 25.90
C PHE A 132 3.01 -2.33 27.13
N THR A 133 3.56 -3.55 27.31
CA THR A 133 4.60 -3.78 28.32
C THR A 133 5.88 -3.06 27.94
N LEU A 134 6.59 -2.58 28.96
CA LEU A 134 7.88 -1.94 28.80
C LEU A 134 8.95 -3.04 28.68
N VAL A 135 9.53 -3.19 27.49
CA VAL A 135 10.57 -4.19 27.19
C VAL A 135 11.91 -3.73 27.73
N ASN A 136 12.22 -2.45 27.53
CA ASN A 136 13.43 -1.81 28.03
C ASN A 136 13.14 -0.34 28.37
N SER A 137 13.80 0.19 29.40
CA SER A 137 13.69 1.60 29.80
C SER A 137 15.03 2.12 30.28
N ARG A 138 15.38 3.31 29.80
CA ARG A 138 16.49 4.12 30.28
C ARG A 138 16.01 5.32 31.10
N SER A 139 14.70 5.37 31.43
CA SER A 139 14.06 6.43 32.20
C SER A 139 13.33 5.83 33.42
N GLU A 140 13.76 6.18 34.61
CA GLU A 140 13.09 5.77 35.86
C GLU A 140 11.65 6.28 35.93
N LYS A 141 11.40 7.50 35.45
CA LYS A 141 10.05 8.08 35.37
C LYS A 141 9.12 7.24 34.49
N LEU A 142 9.62 6.80 33.31
CA LEU A 142 8.84 5.97 32.37
C LEU A 142 8.57 4.59 32.98
N SER A 143 9.56 3.98 33.64
CA SER A 143 9.41 2.71 34.36
C SER A 143 8.36 2.80 35.45
N PHE A 144 8.45 3.83 36.30
CA PHE A 144 7.46 4.10 37.33
C PHE A 144 6.06 4.32 36.78
N ALA A 145 5.93 5.15 35.74
CA ALA A 145 4.64 5.44 35.11
C ALA A 145 4.01 4.19 34.51
N ARG A 146 4.81 3.30 33.91
CA ARG A 146 4.31 2.05 33.36
C ARG A 146 3.83 1.09 34.45
N GLU A 147 4.57 0.96 35.52
CA GLU A 147 4.21 0.12 36.67
C GLU A 147 2.91 0.61 37.34
N HIS A 148 2.76 1.93 37.47
CA HIS A 148 1.63 2.56 38.15
C HIS A 148 0.56 3.11 37.19
N LEU A 149 0.55 2.69 35.92
CA LEU A 149 -0.26 3.29 34.85
C LEU A 149 -1.76 3.35 35.17
N ASN A 150 -2.31 2.30 35.79
CA ASN A 150 -3.72 2.28 36.15
C ASN A 150 -4.02 3.23 37.31
N ALA A 151 -3.11 3.36 38.26
CA ALA A 151 -3.24 4.32 39.38
C ALA A 151 -3.17 5.77 38.86
N LEU A 152 -2.19 6.08 38.02
CA LEU A 152 -2.04 7.40 37.40
C LEU A 152 -3.27 7.75 36.53
N PHE A 153 -3.80 6.78 35.77
CA PHE A 153 -5.01 6.96 35.01
C PHE A 153 -6.22 7.24 35.92
N GLY A 154 -6.38 6.48 37.02
CA GLY A 154 -7.43 6.71 38.01
C GLY A 154 -7.32 8.06 38.73
N GLN A 155 -6.09 8.55 38.98
CA GLN A 155 -5.86 9.90 39.54
C GLN A 155 -6.25 10.99 38.53
N ARG A 156 -5.92 10.82 37.24
CA ARG A 156 -6.27 11.77 36.21
C ARG A 156 -7.79 11.79 35.93
N PHE A 157 -8.45 10.61 36.03
CA PHE A 157 -9.87 10.42 35.79
C PHE A 157 -10.50 9.68 36.96
N PRO A 158 -10.76 10.38 38.10
CA PRO A 158 -11.19 9.75 39.35
C PRO A 158 -12.60 9.14 39.28
N MET A 159 -13.39 9.59 38.38
CA MET A 159 -14.69 9.01 38.01
C MET A 159 -14.54 8.06 36.82
N MET A 160 -15.62 7.77 36.11
CA MET A 160 -15.58 6.99 34.90
C MET A 160 -15.00 7.82 33.73
N PHE A 161 -14.13 7.23 32.92
CA PHE A 161 -13.63 7.86 31.71
C PHE A 161 -14.73 7.90 30.64
N LEU A 162 -15.15 9.10 30.28
CA LEU A 162 -16.27 9.38 29.36
C LEU A 162 -15.77 10.05 28.08
N ARG A 163 -16.63 10.14 27.07
CA ARG A 163 -16.33 10.78 25.78
C ARG A 163 -15.95 12.26 25.92
N GLU A 164 -16.50 12.92 26.94
CA GLU A 164 -16.24 14.33 27.26
C GLU A 164 -14.79 14.57 27.74
N HIS A 165 -14.10 13.52 28.20
CA HIS A 165 -12.69 13.60 28.59
C HIS A 165 -11.72 13.47 27.40
N VAL A 166 -12.23 13.14 26.21
CA VAL A 166 -11.39 13.02 25.02
C VAL A 166 -11.16 14.43 24.46
N HIS A 167 -9.97 14.94 24.65
CA HIS A 167 -9.50 16.19 24.09
C HIS A 167 -8.09 15.99 23.57
N PHE A 168 -7.92 16.10 22.27
CA PHE A 168 -6.62 16.02 21.64
C PHE A 168 -6.11 17.41 21.26
N THR A 169 -4.81 17.59 21.22
CA THR A 169 -4.22 18.83 20.73
C THR A 169 -4.23 18.84 19.21
N PRO A 170 -5.04 19.68 18.57
CA PRO A 170 -5.07 19.75 17.12
C PRO A 170 -3.73 20.30 16.59
N GLU A 171 -3.42 19.94 15.35
CA GLU A 171 -2.26 20.49 14.65
C GLU A 171 -2.31 22.02 14.61
N SER A 172 -1.16 22.63 14.89
CA SER A 172 -1.03 24.11 14.94
C SER A 172 -1.00 24.73 13.53
N SER A 173 -0.59 23.95 12.52
CA SER A 173 -0.50 24.35 11.13
C SER A 173 -0.73 23.15 10.21
N PRO A 174 -1.32 23.33 9.03
CA PRO A 174 -1.42 22.29 8.01
C PRO A 174 -0.05 21.71 7.60
N GLU A 175 1.01 22.53 7.67
CA GLU A 175 2.39 22.15 7.34
C GLU A 175 3.13 21.45 8.51
N GLN A 176 2.50 21.32 9.68
CA GLN A 176 3.10 20.59 10.80
C GLN A 176 3.37 19.15 10.39
N LEU A 177 4.60 18.68 10.66
CA LEU A 177 5.02 17.31 10.37
C LEU A 177 4.24 16.31 11.23
N ALA A 178 3.61 15.34 10.58
CA ALA A 178 2.84 14.27 11.25
C ALA A 178 3.54 12.92 11.19
N VAL A 179 4.09 12.57 10.03
CA VAL A 179 4.66 11.24 9.75
C VAL A 179 6.00 11.37 9.04
N ILE A 180 6.99 10.56 9.41
CA ILE A 180 8.17 10.29 8.59
C ILE A 180 8.09 8.85 8.11
N ASN A 181 7.75 8.63 6.85
CA ASN A 181 7.62 7.30 6.27
C ASN A 181 8.84 6.93 5.43
N TYR A 182 9.54 5.87 5.79
CA TYR A 182 10.77 5.47 5.11
C TYR A 182 10.49 4.59 3.90
N THR A 183 11.04 4.99 2.75
CA THR A 183 10.95 4.21 1.51
C THR A 183 12.16 3.30 1.36
N SER A 184 11.95 2.10 0.81
CA SER A 184 13.06 1.23 0.39
C SER A 184 13.73 1.84 -0.84
N GLY A 185 14.81 2.59 -0.65
CA GLY A 185 15.59 3.16 -1.76
C GLY A 185 16.21 2.06 -2.64
N THR A 186 16.23 2.29 -3.95
CA THR A 186 16.94 1.43 -4.91
C THR A 186 18.47 1.60 -4.83
N THR A 187 18.96 2.63 -4.13
CA THR A 187 20.37 3.04 -4.10
C THR A 187 21.07 2.85 -2.75
N GLY A 188 20.49 2.08 -1.80
CA GLY A 188 21.11 1.75 -0.52
C GLY A 188 20.26 2.09 0.69
N PHE A 189 20.35 3.29 1.27
CA PHE A 189 19.61 3.65 2.47
C PHE A 189 18.21 4.20 2.16
N SER A 190 17.23 3.83 3.01
CA SER A 190 15.85 4.32 2.94
C SER A 190 15.79 5.83 3.15
N LYS A 191 15.04 6.55 2.33
CA LYS A 191 14.76 7.99 2.51
C LYS A 191 13.54 8.18 3.40
N GLY A 192 13.60 9.08 4.37
CA GLY A 192 12.48 9.42 5.23
C GLY A 192 11.60 10.51 4.60
N VAL A 193 10.45 10.14 4.09
CA VAL A 193 9.47 11.06 3.49
C VAL A 193 8.72 11.79 4.59
N MET A 194 8.77 13.12 4.61
CA MET A 194 8.12 13.97 5.60
C MET A 194 6.69 14.32 5.14
N LEU A 195 5.70 13.71 5.76
CA LEU A 195 4.28 13.96 5.47
C LEU A 195 3.68 14.91 6.51
N PRO A 196 3.22 16.12 6.08
CA PRO A 196 2.52 17.05 6.95
C PRO A 196 1.06 16.64 7.16
N TYR A 197 0.39 17.22 8.17
CA TYR A 197 -1.02 16.96 8.43
C TYR A 197 -1.90 17.27 7.22
N ARG A 198 -1.61 18.33 6.42
CA ARG A 198 -2.38 18.64 5.21
C ARG A 198 -2.40 17.48 4.20
N SER A 199 -1.28 16.75 4.08
CA SER A 199 -1.22 15.60 3.17
C SER A 199 -2.15 14.50 3.63
N LEU A 200 -2.10 14.15 4.91
CA LEU A 200 -2.92 13.07 5.47
C LEU A 200 -4.42 13.41 5.43
N VAL A 201 -4.81 14.61 5.87
CA VAL A 201 -6.23 15.00 5.88
C VAL A 201 -6.79 15.11 4.48
N SER A 202 -6.02 15.65 3.51
CA SER A 202 -6.43 15.73 2.11
C SER A 202 -6.71 14.35 1.52
N ASN A 203 -5.81 13.39 1.74
CA ASN A 203 -5.98 12.00 1.31
C ASN A 203 -7.23 11.35 1.95
N VAL A 204 -7.42 11.51 3.26
CA VAL A 204 -8.56 10.93 4.01
C VAL A 204 -9.89 11.51 3.53
N LEU A 205 -9.98 12.81 3.34
CA LEU A 205 -11.19 13.47 2.85
C LEU A 205 -11.49 13.09 1.40
N PHE A 206 -10.46 12.99 0.56
CA PHE A 206 -10.61 12.51 -0.81
C PHE A 206 -11.16 11.09 -0.84
N CYS A 207 -10.63 10.15 -0.03
CA CYS A 207 -11.18 8.80 0.08
C CYS A 207 -12.67 8.82 0.44
N ASN A 208 -13.07 9.66 1.38
CA ASN A 208 -14.48 9.71 1.78
C ASN A 208 -15.40 10.27 0.70
N ARG A 209 -14.93 11.26 -0.08
CA ARG A 209 -15.71 11.83 -1.19
C ARG A 209 -15.82 10.86 -2.36
N THR A 210 -14.75 10.12 -2.65
CA THR A 210 -14.68 9.20 -3.79
C THR A 210 -15.39 7.88 -3.50
N ILE A 211 -15.15 7.29 -2.32
CA ILE A 211 -15.65 5.96 -1.96
C ILE A 211 -16.92 6.08 -1.10
N GLY A 212 -16.85 6.87 -0.02
CA GLY A 212 -17.94 7.09 0.94
C GLY A 212 -18.27 5.85 1.78
N ILE A 213 -17.93 5.91 3.08
CA ILE A 213 -18.31 4.90 4.09
C ILE A 213 -19.25 5.50 5.13
N ALA A 214 -20.03 4.63 5.76
CA ALA A 214 -20.88 4.98 6.88
C ALA A 214 -20.27 4.48 8.20
N PRO A 215 -20.60 5.11 9.35
CA PRO A 215 -20.17 4.62 10.65
C PRO A 215 -20.64 3.18 10.90
N GLY A 216 -19.68 2.30 11.20
CA GLY A 216 -19.90 0.86 11.40
C GLY A 216 -19.70 0.01 10.14
N ASP A 217 -19.39 0.60 8.98
CA ASP A 217 -18.94 -0.16 7.81
C ASP A 217 -17.64 -0.92 8.12
N ASN A 218 -17.54 -2.13 7.60
CA ASN A 218 -16.40 -3.02 7.82
C ASN A 218 -15.31 -2.79 6.77
N ILE A 219 -14.06 -2.66 7.22
CA ILE A 219 -12.87 -2.61 6.37
C ILE A 219 -11.93 -3.74 6.78
N VAL A 220 -11.48 -4.56 5.84
CA VAL A 220 -10.42 -5.55 6.08
C VAL A 220 -9.08 -4.93 5.71
N SER A 221 -8.21 -4.78 6.71
CA SER A 221 -6.85 -4.28 6.55
C SER A 221 -5.89 -5.46 6.35
N MET A 222 -5.34 -5.55 5.16
CA MET A 222 -4.33 -6.56 4.82
C MET A 222 -3.04 -5.97 4.25
N LEU A 223 -3.06 -4.70 3.85
CA LEU A 223 -1.86 -3.99 3.44
C LEU A 223 -1.05 -3.58 4.68
N PRO A 224 0.29 -3.68 4.66
CA PRO A 224 1.10 -3.19 5.77
C PRO A 224 0.84 -1.70 6.05
N MET A 225 0.39 -1.37 7.27
CA MET A 225 0.13 0.04 7.66
C MET A 225 1.43 0.85 7.88
N GLY A 226 2.58 0.19 7.96
CA GLY A 226 3.88 0.86 7.84
C GLY A 226 4.12 1.46 6.44
N HIS A 227 3.29 1.12 5.45
CA HIS A 227 3.26 1.72 4.12
C HIS A 227 2.06 2.66 4.00
N VAL A 228 2.26 3.84 3.39
CA VAL A 228 1.23 4.89 3.31
C VAL A 228 -0.07 4.45 2.61
N PHE A 229 -0.03 3.46 1.72
CA PHE A 229 -1.23 2.92 1.07
C PHE A 229 -2.15 2.27 2.11
N GLY A 230 -1.63 1.31 2.89
CA GLY A 230 -2.38 0.71 4.01
C GLY A 230 -2.69 1.71 5.11
N LEU A 231 -1.75 2.62 5.42
CA LEU A 231 -1.94 3.67 6.42
C LEU A 231 -3.18 4.53 6.16
N VAL A 232 -3.39 4.95 4.91
CA VAL A 232 -4.50 5.84 4.55
C VAL A 232 -5.77 5.04 4.29
N TYR A 233 -5.77 4.10 3.33
CA TYR A 233 -7.00 3.43 2.90
C TYR A 233 -7.54 2.41 3.92
N ASP A 234 -6.65 1.64 4.57
CA ASP A 234 -7.06 0.59 5.50
C ASP A 234 -7.25 1.10 6.93
N PHE A 235 -6.64 2.25 7.30
CA PHE A 235 -6.64 2.70 8.69
C PHE A 235 -7.19 4.12 8.88
N LEU A 236 -6.45 5.18 8.48
CA LEU A 236 -6.85 6.56 8.83
C LEU A 236 -8.22 6.92 8.28
N TYR A 237 -8.51 6.56 7.04
CA TYR A 237 -9.82 6.78 6.43
C TYR A 237 -10.93 6.13 7.26
N GLY A 238 -10.77 4.85 7.59
CA GLY A 238 -11.76 4.12 8.39
C GLY A 238 -11.99 4.74 9.77
N VAL A 239 -10.91 5.09 10.48
CA VAL A 239 -11.00 5.69 11.83
C VAL A 239 -11.69 7.05 11.78
N CYS A 240 -11.35 7.91 10.83
CA CYS A 240 -11.93 9.24 10.72
C CYS A 240 -13.44 9.23 10.46
N PHE A 241 -13.96 8.16 9.84
CA PHE A 241 -15.39 8.05 9.49
C PHE A 241 -16.14 6.94 10.24
N GLY A 242 -15.56 6.44 11.33
CA GLY A 242 -16.25 5.55 12.27
C GLY A 242 -16.43 4.11 11.79
N ALA A 243 -15.59 3.64 10.90
CA ALA A 243 -15.59 2.26 10.42
C ALA A 243 -15.13 1.27 11.50
N HIS A 244 -15.42 0.00 11.29
CA HIS A 244 -14.90 -1.13 12.03
C HIS A 244 -13.78 -1.79 11.21
N LEU A 245 -12.53 -1.72 11.70
CA LEU A 245 -11.35 -2.24 11.03
C LEU A 245 -11.01 -3.63 11.54
N TYR A 246 -10.78 -4.55 10.60
CA TYR A 246 -10.38 -5.92 10.90
C TYR A 246 -8.97 -6.17 10.38
N PHE A 247 -8.05 -6.54 11.27
CA PHE A 247 -6.64 -6.71 10.94
C PHE A 247 -6.29 -8.18 10.72
N LEU A 248 -5.75 -8.49 9.53
CA LEU A 248 -5.10 -9.76 9.28
C LEU A 248 -3.73 -9.77 9.96
N THR A 249 -3.66 -10.35 11.16
CA THR A 249 -2.41 -10.49 11.93
C THR A 249 -1.51 -11.60 11.40
N ARG A 250 -1.94 -12.31 10.34
CA ARG A 250 -1.21 -13.39 9.64
C ARG A 250 -0.86 -12.98 8.22
N MET A 251 0.08 -13.74 7.61
CA MET A 251 0.41 -13.55 6.19
C MET A 251 -0.85 -13.77 5.33
N PRO A 252 -1.26 -12.81 4.48
CA PRO A 252 -2.44 -12.94 3.65
C PRO A 252 -2.23 -14.01 2.57
N SER A 253 -2.81 -15.20 2.76
CA SER A 253 -2.97 -16.20 1.70
C SER A 253 -4.40 -16.12 1.12
N PRO A 254 -4.65 -16.54 -0.13
CA PRO A 254 -6.01 -16.53 -0.70
C PRO A 254 -7.03 -17.20 0.21
N LYS A 255 -6.69 -18.34 0.82
CA LYS A 255 -7.58 -19.05 1.77
C LYS A 255 -7.90 -18.21 3.02
N VAL A 256 -6.89 -17.58 3.62
CA VAL A 256 -7.08 -16.73 4.81
C VAL A 256 -7.93 -15.52 4.46
N ILE A 257 -7.66 -14.86 3.33
CA ILE A 257 -8.43 -13.71 2.85
C ILE A 257 -9.90 -14.12 2.65
N MET A 258 -10.15 -15.20 1.91
CA MET A 258 -11.52 -15.66 1.62
C MET A 258 -12.29 -16.04 2.90
N THR A 259 -11.65 -16.71 3.87
CA THR A 259 -12.27 -17.02 5.17
C THR A 259 -12.63 -15.73 5.91
N THR A 260 -11.69 -14.78 5.96
CA THR A 260 -11.90 -13.50 6.65
C THR A 260 -13.00 -12.67 6.01
N VAL A 261 -13.01 -12.52 4.69
CA VAL A 261 -14.04 -11.71 4.02
C VAL A 261 -15.42 -12.36 4.12
N ALA A 262 -15.50 -13.69 4.12
CA ALA A 262 -16.74 -14.43 4.30
C ALA A 262 -17.34 -14.27 5.73
N GLU A 263 -16.48 -14.13 6.75
CA GLU A 263 -16.89 -13.93 8.14
C GLU A 263 -17.21 -12.46 8.42
N PHE A 264 -16.38 -11.54 7.89
CA PHE A 264 -16.42 -10.14 8.30
C PHE A 264 -17.23 -9.24 7.36
N HIS A 265 -17.57 -9.73 6.16
CA HIS A 265 -18.41 -9.03 5.17
C HIS A 265 -17.93 -7.58 4.92
N PRO A 266 -16.70 -7.35 4.43
CA PRO A 266 -16.17 -6.00 4.27
C PRO A 266 -16.98 -5.18 3.26
N ARG A 267 -17.06 -3.89 3.54
CA ARG A 267 -17.61 -2.88 2.62
C ARG A 267 -16.56 -2.41 1.63
N ILE A 268 -15.30 -2.32 2.11
CA ILE A 268 -14.14 -1.87 1.34
C ILE A 268 -12.97 -2.81 1.62
N MET A 269 -12.17 -3.02 0.60
CA MET A 269 -10.93 -3.77 0.69
C MET A 269 -9.86 -3.15 -0.20
N SER A 270 -8.68 -2.89 0.34
CA SER A 270 -7.52 -2.42 -0.43
C SER A 270 -6.52 -3.56 -0.63
N CYS A 271 -6.00 -3.70 -1.83
CA CYS A 271 -5.05 -4.78 -2.11
C CYS A 271 -4.06 -4.45 -3.23
N VAL A 272 -3.02 -5.24 -3.32
CA VAL A 272 -2.13 -5.24 -4.50
C VAL A 272 -2.71 -6.12 -5.62
N PRO A 273 -2.41 -5.83 -6.90
CA PRO A 273 -2.94 -6.57 -8.05
C PRO A 273 -2.83 -8.08 -7.93
N LEU A 274 -1.68 -8.58 -7.51
CA LEU A 274 -1.40 -10.02 -7.40
C LEU A 274 -2.44 -10.80 -6.56
N VAL A 275 -3.03 -10.17 -5.55
CA VAL A 275 -4.05 -10.80 -4.70
C VAL A 275 -5.32 -11.04 -5.51
N ILE A 276 -5.80 -10.02 -6.19
CA ILE A 276 -7.01 -10.08 -7.02
C ILE A 276 -6.81 -11.04 -8.19
N GLU A 277 -5.68 -10.91 -8.87
CA GLU A 277 -5.33 -11.78 -10.00
C GLU A 277 -5.34 -13.26 -9.61
N LYS A 278 -4.72 -13.61 -8.47
CA LYS A 278 -4.73 -14.99 -7.97
C LYS A 278 -6.14 -15.49 -7.62
N ILE A 279 -6.98 -14.64 -7.03
CA ILE A 279 -8.36 -15.02 -6.70
C ILE A 279 -9.14 -15.27 -8.00
N PHE A 280 -9.12 -14.34 -8.94
CA PHE A 280 -9.87 -14.49 -10.19
C PHE A 280 -9.34 -15.61 -11.09
N LYS A 281 -8.02 -15.73 -11.26
CA LYS A 281 -7.40 -16.80 -12.07
C LYS A 281 -7.65 -18.20 -11.50
N LYS A 282 -7.74 -18.36 -10.17
CA LYS A 282 -7.93 -19.69 -9.55
C LYS A 282 -9.39 -20.05 -9.30
N GLU A 283 -10.21 -19.10 -8.89
CA GLU A 283 -11.55 -19.39 -8.38
C GLU A 283 -12.67 -19.07 -9.38
N VAL A 284 -12.48 -18.14 -10.30
CA VAL A 284 -13.54 -17.62 -11.16
C VAL A 284 -13.32 -18.00 -12.64
N LEU A 285 -12.18 -17.63 -13.21
CA LEU A 285 -11.90 -17.85 -14.62
C LEU A 285 -11.98 -19.32 -15.06
N PRO A 286 -11.47 -20.33 -14.33
CA PRO A 286 -11.55 -21.72 -14.77
C PRO A 286 -12.98 -22.25 -14.92
N LYS A 287 -13.93 -21.69 -14.18
CA LYS A 287 -15.36 -22.07 -14.28
C LYS A 287 -16.02 -21.55 -15.55
N ILE A 288 -15.47 -20.50 -16.16
CA ILE A 288 -16.01 -19.81 -17.34
C ILE A 288 -15.22 -20.19 -18.60
N ASP A 289 -13.94 -20.45 -18.48
CA ASP A 289 -12.99 -20.71 -19.57
C ASP A 289 -13.09 -22.13 -20.17
N SER A 290 -14.08 -22.91 -19.75
CA SER A 290 -14.37 -24.20 -20.36
C SER A 290 -14.71 -24.01 -21.85
N LYS A 291 -14.36 -24.99 -22.71
CA LYS A 291 -14.68 -24.94 -24.16
C LYS A 291 -16.16 -24.63 -24.41
N LEU A 292 -17.04 -25.17 -23.59
CA LEU A 292 -18.48 -24.92 -23.64
C LEU A 292 -18.83 -23.49 -23.18
N GLY A 293 -18.17 -22.98 -22.14
CA GLY A 293 -18.35 -21.62 -21.65
C GLY A 293 -17.98 -20.57 -22.69
N LYS A 294 -16.84 -20.73 -23.36
CA LYS A 294 -16.41 -19.83 -24.46
C LYS A 294 -17.42 -19.81 -25.63
N LEU A 295 -17.96 -20.96 -25.98
CA LEU A 295 -18.99 -21.05 -27.03
C LEU A 295 -20.30 -20.34 -26.64
N LEU A 296 -20.71 -20.48 -25.37
CA LEU A 296 -21.94 -19.88 -24.86
C LEU A 296 -21.82 -18.35 -24.66
N LEU A 297 -20.61 -17.82 -24.47
CA LEU A 297 -20.35 -16.38 -24.38
C LEU A 297 -20.62 -15.63 -25.72
N HIS A 298 -20.66 -16.33 -26.86
CA HIS A 298 -21.00 -15.74 -28.16
C HIS A 298 -22.52 -15.55 -28.37
N ILE A 299 -23.36 -16.12 -27.48
CA ILE A 299 -24.82 -15.96 -27.53
C ILE A 299 -25.23 -14.85 -26.57
N PRO A 300 -25.72 -13.67 -27.02
CA PRO A 300 -25.89 -12.47 -26.18
C PRO A 300 -26.70 -12.72 -24.90
N ILE A 301 -27.85 -13.39 -24.98
CA ILE A 301 -28.74 -13.66 -23.81
C ILE A 301 -28.09 -14.61 -22.82
N ILE A 302 -27.32 -15.60 -23.28
CA ILE A 302 -26.63 -16.57 -22.44
C ILE A 302 -25.37 -15.91 -21.82
N SER A 303 -24.69 -15.09 -22.62
CA SER A 303 -23.51 -14.31 -22.16
C SER A 303 -23.86 -13.43 -20.97
N GLU A 304 -24.95 -12.67 -21.03
CA GLU A 304 -25.36 -11.81 -19.90
C GLU A 304 -25.70 -12.61 -18.62
N LYS A 305 -26.38 -13.75 -18.75
CA LYS A 305 -26.66 -14.64 -17.61
C LYS A 305 -25.39 -15.23 -17.01
N ILE A 306 -24.39 -15.60 -17.83
CA ILE A 306 -23.10 -16.11 -17.35
C ILE A 306 -22.34 -15.00 -16.62
N LYS A 307 -22.30 -13.79 -17.17
CA LYS A 307 -21.67 -12.62 -16.53
C LYS A 307 -22.35 -12.26 -15.21
N GLU A 308 -23.68 -12.26 -15.14
CA GLU A 308 -24.43 -11.99 -13.91
C GLU A 308 -24.14 -13.05 -12.84
N LYS A 309 -24.09 -14.33 -13.22
CA LYS A 309 -23.72 -15.41 -12.32
C LYS A 309 -22.26 -15.25 -11.83
N ALA A 310 -21.33 -14.93 -12.74
CA ALA A 310 -19.94 -14.68 -12.40
C ALA A 310 -19.77 -13.47 -11.46
N ARG A 311 -20.53 -12.39 -11.71
CA ARG A 311 -20.60 -11.24 -10.80
C ARG A 311 -21.07 -11.62 -9.42
N THR A 312 -22.19 -12.34 -9.34
CA THR A 312 -22.78 -12.77 -8.06
C THR A 312 -21.84 -13.67 -7.28
N GLU A 313 -21.20 -14.65 -7.94
CA GLU A 313 -20.19 -15.49 -7.30
C GLU A 313 -18.97 -14.68 -6.85
N SER A 314 -18.49 -13.75 -7.68
CA SER A 314 -17.35 -12.89 -7.33
C SER A 314 -17.70 -12.04 -6.11
N LEU A 315 -18.84 -11.37 -6.08
CA LEU A 315 -19.27 -10.59 -4.92
C LEU A 315 -19.36 -11.46 -3.65
N ARG A 316 -19.86 -12.69 -3.77
CA ARG A 316 -19.91 -13.65 -2.66
C ARG A 316 -18.53 -14.04 -2.15
N LEU A 317 -17.55 -14.25 -3.05
CA LEU A 317 -16.16 -14.54 -2.70
C LEU A 317 -15.52 -13.39 -1.90
N PHE A 318 -15.96 -12.15 -2.14
CA PHE A 318 -15.55 -10.97 -1.39
C PHE A 318 -16.49 -10.61 -0.23
N GLY A 319 -17.22 -11.58 0.32
CA GLY A 319 -18.07 -11.43 1.51
C GLY A 319 -19.48 -10.92 1.26
N GLY A 320 -19.89 -10.70 0.01
CA GLY A 320 -21.27 -10.34 -0.37
C GLY A 320 -21.70 -8.90 -0.10
N ASN A 321 -20.88 -8.09 0.59
CA ASN A 321 -21.19 -6.71 0.96
C ASN A 321 -20.22 -5.68 0.38
N ILE A 322 -19.30 -6.11 -0.48
CA ILE A 322 -18.26 -5.25 -1.03
C ILE A 322 -18.86 -4.14 -1.90
N LYS A 323 -18.50 -2.91 -1.60
CA LYS A 323 -18.83 -1.70 -2.38
C LYS A 323 -17.73 -1.39 -3.39
N GLU A 324 -16.48 -1.55 -2.96
CA GLU A 324 -15.34 -1.26 -3.80
C GLU A 324 -14.09 -2.03 -3.35
N VAL A 325 -13.35 -2.57 -4.33
CA VAL A 325 -12.01 -3.12 -4.14
C VAL A 325 -11.01 -2.16 -4.77
N ILE A 326 -10.16 -1.56 -3.94
CA ILE A 326 -9.16 -0.58 -4.36
C ILE A 326 -7.84 -1.32 -4.64
N ILE A 327 -7.38 -1.25 -5.86
CA ILE A 327 -6.17 -1.94 -6.33
C ILE A 327 -5.08 -0.90 -6.57
N GLY A 328 -3.89 -1.11 -5.98
CA GLY A 328 -2.79 -0.15 -6.16
C GLY A 328 -1.41 -0.75 -5.87
N GLY A 329 -0.39 0.06 -6.08
CA GLY A 329 1.01 -0.27 -5.78
C GLY A 329 1.78 -1.01 -6.89
N ALA A 330 1.09 -1.52 -7.93
CA ALA A 330 1.67 -2.13 -9.11
C ALA A 330 0.66 -2.07 -10.29
N PRO A 331 1.09 -2.26 -11.55
CA PRO A 331 0.17 -2.39 -12.68
C PRO A 331 -0.78 -3.58 -12.50
N PHE A 332 -2.05 -3.39 -12.87
CA PHE A 332 -3.06 -4.44 -12.86
C PHE A 332 -3.06 -5.20 -14.19
N ASN A 333 -3.23 -6.50 -14.12
CA ASN A 333 -3.21 -7.37 -15.28
C ASN A 333 -4.37 -7.07 -16.23
N ALA A 334 -4.06 -6.74 -17.49
CA ALA A 334 -5.04 -6.29 -18.48
C ALA A 334 -6.16 -7.31 -18.76
N GLU A 335 -5.85 -8.62 -18.81
CA GLU A 335 -6.85 -9.66 -19.06
C GLU A 335 -7.79 -9.83 -17.87
N VAL A 336 -7.23 -9.82 -16.66
CA VAL A 336 -8.04 -9.88 -15.43
C VAL A 336 -8.89 -8.63 -15.32
N GLU A 337 -8.34 -7.45 -15.64
CA GLU A 337 -9.09 -6.20 -15.63
C GLU A 337 -10.23 -6.22 -16.65
N ALA A 338 -9.96 -6.66 -17.88
CA ALA A 338 -11.00 -6.81 -18.90
C ALA A 338 -12.13 -7.74 -18.42
N PHE A 339 -11.77 -8.84 -17.76
CA PHE A 339 -12.74 -9.77 -17.21
C PHE A 339 -13.58 -9.16 -16.10
N VAL A 340 -12.97 -8.62 -15.02
CA VAL A 340 -13.69 -8.05 -13.88
C VAL A 340 -14.58 -6.88 -14.30
N ARG A 341 -14.14 -6.11 -15.31
CA ARG A 341 -14.94 -5.06 -15.94
C ARG A 341 -16.15 -5.64 -16.69
N SER A 342 -15.94 -6.73 -17.45
CA SER A 342 -17.01 -7.36 -18.24
C SER A 342 -18.17 -7.89 -17.39
N ILE A 343 -17.89 -8.28 -16.15
CA ILE A 343 -18.89 -8.73 -15.16
C ILE A 343 -19.36 -7.60 -14.24
N ASN A 344 -18.94 -6.36 -14.48
CA ASN A 344 -19.28 -5.19 -13.67
C ASN A 344 -18.94 -5.37 -12.18
N PHE A 345 -17.77 -5.95 -11.88
CA PHE A 345 -17.25 -6.09 -10.52
C PHE A 345 -16.75 -4.73 -10.01
N PRO A 346 -17.06 -4.31 -8.75
CA PRO A 346 -16.71 -2.99 -8.24
C PRO A 346 -15.22 -2.90 -7.86
N TYR A 347 -14.37 -2.56 -8.80
CA TYR A 347 -12.93 -2.32 -8.59
C TYR A 347 -12.54 -0.92 -9.07
N SER A 348 -11.54 -0.35 -8.44
CA SER A 348 -10.86 0.86 -8.89
C SER A 348 -9.35 0.73 -8.79
N ILE A 349 -8.65 1.51 -9.60
CA ILE A 349 -7.19 1.57 -9.58
C ILE A 349 -6.76 2.87 -8.91
N ALA A 350 -5.91 2.76 -7.89
CA ALA A 350 -5.30 3.91 -7.23
C ALA A 350 -3.81 3.99 -7.57
N TYR A 351 -3.38 5.13 -8.07
CA TYR A 351 -1.97 5.43 -8.34
C TYR A 351 -1.46 6.48 -7.38
N GLY A 352 -0.24 6.26 -6.92
CA GLY A 352 0.42 7.20 -6.04
C GLY A 352 1.79 6.75 -5.56
N MET A 353 2.38 7.54 -4.71
CA MET A 353 3.69 7.31 -4.14
C MET A 353 3.75 7.80 -2.69
N THR A 354 4.76 7.35 -1.95
CA THR A 354 4.93 7.72 -0.53
C THR A 354 5.01 9.24 -0.36
N GLU A 355 5.66 9.90 -1.30
CA GLU A 355 5.86 11.35 -1.36
C GLU A 355 4.57 12.16 -1.57
N CYS A 356 3.45 11.46 -1.83
CA CYS A 356 2.10 12.07 -1.96
C CYS A 356 1.09 11.54 -0.93
N GLY A 357 1.52 10.82 0.07
CA GLY A 357 0.82 10.40 1.25
C GLY A 357 -0.48 9.56 1.18
N PRO A 358 -0.81 8.64 0.21
CA PRO A 358 -0.09 8.30 -1.01
C PRO A 358 -0.67 8.83 -2.33
N ILE A 359 -1.91 9.39 -2.37
CA ILE A 359 -2.78 9.43 -3.54
C ILE A 359 -2.39 10.55 -4.51
N ILE A 360 -2.16 10.17 -5.78
CA ILE A 360 -2.03 11.09 -6.91
C ILE A 360 -3.28 11.01 -7.79
N CYS A 361 -3.68 9.78 -8.19
CA CYS A 361 -4.84 9.52 -9.01
C CYS A 361 -5.71 8.42 -8.42
N HIS A 362 -7.01 8.60 -8.51
CA HIS A 362 -8.02 7.59 -8.24
C HIS A 362 -9.38 8.12 -8.69
N SER A 363 -10.21 7.26 -9.26
CA SER A 363 -11.61 7.54 -9.58
C SER A 363 -12.51 6.48 -8.96
N PRO A 364 -13.79 6.78 -8.65
CA PRO A 364 -14.74 5.77 -8.21
C PRO A 364 -14.81 4.62 -9.24
N TRP A 365 -15.08 3.41 -8.77
CA TRP A 365 -15.07 2.22 -9.61
C TRP A 365 -15.92 2.32 -10.89
N TYR A 366 -17.04 3.03 -10.83
CA TYR A 366 -17.95 3.21 -11.98
C TYR A 366 -17.49 4.30 -12.97
N GLU A 367 -16.47 5.10 -12.61
CA GLU A 367 -15.84 6.10 -13.47
C GLU A 367 -14.44 5.69 -13.95
N THR A 368 -13.87 4.62 -13.36
CA THR A 368 -12.53 4.15 -13.73
C THR A 368 -12.52 3.65 -15.18
N ALA A 369 -11.74 4.28 -16.04
CA ALA A 369 -11.53 3.84 -17.41
C ALA A 369 -10.64 2.59 -17.45
N TYR A 370 -10.82 1.74 -18.47
CA TYR A 370 -10.02 0.52 -18.66
C TYR A 370 -8.52 0.85 -18.76
N MET A 371 -7.68 0.14 -18.01
CA MET A 371 -6.22 0.35 -17.90
C MET A 371 -5.79 1.73 -17.37
N SER A 372 -6.72 2.53 -16.87
CA SER A 372 -6.43 3.84 -16.29
C SER A 372 -6.23 3.75 -14.76
N CYS A 373 -5.42 4.65 -14.24
CA CYS A 373 -5.31 4.89 -12.79
C CYS A 373 -6.34 5.91 -12.27
N GLY A 374 -7.37 6.22 -13.07
CA GLY A 374 -8.32 7.29 -12.78
C GLY A 374 -7.76 8.68 -13.05
N ARG A 375 -8.42 9.68 -12.48
CA ARG A 375 -8.11 11.10 -12.63
C ARG A 375 -7.34 11.63 -11.43
N ALA A 376 -6.81 12.85 -11.56
CA ALA A 376 -6.17 13.56 -10.47
C ALA A 376 -7.06 13.58 -9.21
N ALA A 377 -6.48 13.25 -8.05
CA ALA A 377 -7.17 13.43 -6.78
C ALA A 377 -7.49 14.92 -6.56
N GLU A 378 -8.61 15.19 -5.89
CA GLU A 378 -9.00 16.58 -5.60
C GLU A 378 -7.89 17.33 -4.84
N GLY A 379 -7.56 18.53 -5.32
CA GLY A 379 -6.47 19.34 -4.77
C GLY A 379 -5.07 18.94 -5.27
N MET A 380 -4.99 18.02 -6.26
CA MET A 380 -3.79 17.70 -7.00
C MET A 380 -3.85 18.23 -8.44
N GLU A 381 -2.76 18.80 -8.90
CA GLU A 381 -2.52 19.17 -10.28
C GLU A 381 -1.55 18.18 -10.91
N LEU A 382 -1.81 17.78 -12.16
CA LEU A 382 -0.98 16.83 -12.90
C LEU A 382 -0.54 17.45 -14.22
N LYS A 383 0.67 17.11 -14.63
CA LYS A 383 1.25 17.47 -15.92
C LYS A 383 2.11 16.34 -16.44
N VAL A 384 2.02 16.04 -17.71
CA VAL A 384 2.94 15.15 -18.42
C VAL A 384 3.92 16.00 -19.20
N LEU A 385 5.20 15.80 -18.99
CA LEU A 385 6.28 16.52 -19.68
C LEU A 385 6.48 15.94 -21.08
N SER A 386 5.58 16.31 -21.99
CA SER A 386 5.53 15.81 -23.38
C SER A 386 5.01 16.89 -24.31
N SER A 387 5.36 16.81 -25.60
CA SER A 387 4.82 17.67 -26.65
C SER A 387 3.35 17.38 -26.98
N ASP A 388 2.88 16.15 -26.74
CA ASP A 388 1.49 15.72 -26.86
C ASP A 388 1.15 14.79 -25.68
N PRO A 389 0.72 15.34 -24.53
CA PRO A 389 0.45 14.57 -23.31
C PRO A 389 -0.57 13.45 -23.47
N ALA A 390 -1.43 13.54 -24.48
CA ALA A 390 -2.47 12.52 -24.73
C ALA A 390 -1.97 11.31 -25.51
N ARG A 391 -0.87 11.45 -26.27
CA ARG A 391 -0.40 10.41 -27.20
C ARG A 391 1.05 10.01 -26.98
N ILE A 392 1.89 10.97 -26.61
CA ILE A 392 3.34 10.75 -26.43
C ILE A 392 3.64 10.68 -24.95
N PRO A 393 4.10 9.51 -24.41
CA PRO A 393 4.46 9.40 -23.02
C PRO A 393 5.56 10.38 -22.63
N GLY A 394 5.39 11.02 -21.46
CA GLY A 394 6.37 11.88 -20.82
C GLY A 394 6.38 11.63 -19.32
N GLU A 395 7.34 12.20 -18.60
CA GLU A 395 7.34 12.10 -17.15
C GLU A 395 6.10 12.77 -16.56
N LEU A 396 5.41 12.06 -15.68
CA LEU A 396 4.33 12.61 -14.88
C LEU A 396 4.90 13.42 -13.74
N VAL A 397 4.49 14.68 -13.64
CA VAL A 397 4.79 15.54 -12.49
C VAL A 397 3.49 15.94 -11.82
N CYS A 398 3.53 16.12 -10.49
CA CYS A 398 2.35 16.47 -9.72
C CYS A 398 2.65 17.57 -8.72
N ARG A 399 1.61 18.34 -8.36
CA ARG A 399 1.67 19.40 -7.36
C ARG A 399 0.34 19.44 -6.60
N GLY A 400 0.36 19.71 -5.30
CA GLY A 400 -0.88 19.89 -4.55
C GLY A 400 -0.80 19.52 -3.09
N ARG A 401 -1.98 19.41 -2.46
CA ARG A 401 -2.12 19.24 -1.01
C ARG A 401 -1.54 17.91 -0.48
N ASN A 402 -1.48 16.90 -1.31
CA ASN A 402 -1.01 15.56 -0.92
C ASN A 402 0.52 15.46 -0.84
N THR A 403 1.27 16.41 -1.44
CA THR A 403 2.73 16.32 -1.53
C THR A 403 3.41 16.49 -0.17
N MET A 404 4.54 15.80 -0.02
CA MET A 404 5.41 15.86 1.15
C MET A 404 6.06 17.22 1.34
N LEU A 405 6.70 17.43 2.51
CA LEU A 405 7.58 18.57 2.75
C LEU A 405 8.99 18.40 2.15
N GLY A 406 9.39 17.17 1.90
CA GLY A 406 10.72 16.78 1.45
C GLY A 406 11.23 15.54 2.16
N TYR A 407 12.51 15.23 1.98
CA TYR A 407 13.15 14.09 2.64
C TYR A 407 13.87 14.54 3.93
N TYR A 408 13.59 13.83 5.01
CA TYR A 408 14.15 14.13 6.32
C TYR A 408 15.68 14.05 6.31
N LYS A 409 16.36 15.13 6.71
CA LYS A 409 17.83 15.28 6.68
C LYS A 409 18.48 14.99 5.32
N ASN A 410 17.77 15.23 4.22
CA ASN A 410 18.30 15.00 2.88
C ASN A 410 17.82 16.10 1.91
N GLN A 411 18.43 17.28 2.04
CA GLN A 411 18.09 18.45 1.24
C GLN A 411 18.38 18.23 -0.25
N GLU A 412 19.52 17.59 -0.58
CA GLU A 412 19.90 17.32 -1.95
C GLU A 412 18.86 16.47 -2.69
N ALA A 413 18.40 15.38 -2.06
CA ALA A 413 17.34 14.54 -2.65
C ALA A 413 16.00 15.28 -2.74
N THR A 414 15.75 16.23 -1.85
CA THR A 414 14.53 17.07 -1.89
C THR A 414 14.59 18.02 -3.08
N GLU A 415 15.71 18.69 -3.30
CA GLU A 415 15.92 19.60 -4.44
C GLU A 415 15.91 18.86 -5.80
N GLN A 416 16.31 17.58 -5.81
CA GLN A 416 16.27 16.75 -7.02
C GLN A 416 14.87 16.30 -7.42
N ILE A 417 13.93 16.18 -6.46
CA ILE A 417 12.57 15.67 -6.74
C ILE A 417 11.56 16.78 -6.99
N PHE A 418 11.83 18.00 -6.53
CA PHE A 418 11.01 19.18 -6.82
C PHE A 418 11.71 20.07 -7.81
N ASP A 419 10.97 20.55 -8.81
CA ASP A 419 11.46 21.62 -9.68
C ASP A 419 11.27 23.03 -9.06
N ALA A 420 11.76 24.06 -9.75
CA ALA A 420 11.69 25.44 -9.28
C ALA A 420 10.25 25.99 -9.13
N ASP A 421 9.29 25.40 -9.84
CA ASP A 421 7.87 25.76 -9.81
C ASP A 421 7.07 24.94 -8.77
N GLY A 422 7.75 24.05 -8.01
CA GLY A 422 7.18 23.21 -6.98
C GLY A 422 6.48 21.95 -7.49
N TRP A 423 6.74 21.53 -8.73
CA TRP A 423 6.28 20.26 -9.23
C TRP A 423 7.16 19.11 -8.70
N LEU A 424 6.51 18.09 -8.18
CA LEU A 424 7.15 16.84 -7.76
C LEU A 424 7.29 15.92 -8.95
N HIS A 425 8.52 15.52 -9.26
CA HIS A 425 8.84 14.54 -10.29
C HIS A 425 8.57 13.12 -9.79
N THR A 426 7.61 12.41 -10.40
CA THR A 426 7.23 11.07 -9.93
C THR A 426 8.23 10.00 -10.35
N GLY A 427 9.01 10.26 -11.40
CA GLY A 427 9.86 9.29 -12.05
C GLY A 427 9.08 8.23 -12.84
N ASP A 428 7.79 8.44 -13.08
CA ASP A 428 6.92 7.56 -13.86
C ASP A 428 6.56 8.20 -15.21
N MET A 429 6.62 7.42 -16.28
CA MET A 429 6.16 7.82 -17.61
C MET A 429 4.66 7.59 -17.72
N ALA A 430 3.94 8.58 -18.24
CA ALA A 430 2.47 8.52 -18.37
C ALA A 430 1.97 9.24 -19.62
N VAL A 431 0.70 9.00 -19.94
CA VAL A 431 -0.15 9.82 -20.81
C VAL A 431 -1.41 10.20 -20.07
N ILE A 432 -1.99 11.35 -20.38
CA ILE A 432 -3.28 11.82 -19.87
C ILE A 432 -4.20 12.04 -21.07
N ASN A 433 -5.32 11.32 -21.14
CA ASN A 433 -6.28 11.48 -22.21
C ASN A 433 -7.08 12.81 -22.07
N PRO A 434 -7.86 13.22 -23.09
CA PRO A 434 -8.66 14.44 -23.01
C PRO A 434 -9.70 14.47 -21.88
N ASP A 435 -10.12 13.30 -21.38
CA ASP A 435 -11.07 13.15 -20.27
C ASP A 435 -10.38 13.29 -18.89
N GLY A 436 -9.05 13.40 -18.87
CA GLY A 436 -8.23 13.53 -17.66
C GLY A 436 -7.79 12.20 -17.04
N ASP A 437 -8.09 11.06 -17.67
CA ASP A 437 -7.66 9.75 -17.17
C ASP A 437 -6.18 9.54 -17.42
N VAL A 438 -5.48 9.06 -16.39
CA VAL A 438 -4.02 8.86 -16.37
C VAL A 438 -3.69 7.40 -16.67
N TYR A 439 -2.75 7.17 -17.57
CA TYR A 439 -2.23 5.85 -17.95
C TYR A 439 -0.74 5.79 -17.71
N ILE A 440 -0.31 5.01 -16.72
CA ILE A 440 1.10 4.81 -16.43
C ILE A 440 1.71 3.83 -17.43
N LYS A 441 2.86 4.18 -17.99
CA LYS A 441 3.57 3.40 -19.01
C LYS A 441 4.77 2.63 -18.44
N GLY A 442 5.41 3.15 -17.41
CA GLY A 442 6.56 2.53 -16.77
C GLY A 442 7.39 3.55 -15.99
N ARG A 443 8.56 3.13 -15.52
CA ARG A 443 9.51 4.00 -14.81
C ARG A 443 10.47 4.70 -15.76
N CYS A 444 10.72 5.99 -15.59
CA CYS A 444 11.72 6.73 -16.37
C CYS A 444 13.09 6.04 -16.36
N LYS A 445 13.52 5.56 -15.18
CA LYS A 445 14.82 4.89 -14.98
C LYS A 445 14.91 3.49 -15.61
N ASN A 446 13.79 2.86 -15.90
CA ASN A 446 13.73 1.52 -16.47
C ASN A 446 13.50 1.53 -17.98
N MET A 447 13.17 2.69 -18.53
CA MET A 447 12.99 2.87 -19.96
C MET A 447 14.25 2.46 -20.71
N LEU A 448 14.08 1.62 -21.71
CA LEU A 448 15.15 1.18 -22.59
C LEU A 448 15.07 1.94 -23.92
N LEU A 449 16.21 2.18 -24.54
CA LEU A 449 16.27 2.83 -25.84
C LEU A 449 16.55 1.76 -26.91
N SER A 450 15.69 1.65 -27.92
CA SER A 450 15.96 0.75 -29.05
C SER A 450 17.13 1.26 -29.90
N ALA A 451 17.70 0.39 -30.73
CA ALA A 451 18.74 0.78 -31.71
C ALA A 451 18.25 1.86 -32.69
N SER A 452 16.93 2.00 -32.90
CA SER A 452 16.30 3.04 -33.72
C SER A 452 15.93 4.32 -32.94
N GLY A 453 16.33 4.43 -31.67
CA GLY A 453 16.08 5.60 -30.84
C GLY A 453 14.65 5.69 -30.26
N GLN A 454 13.89 4.60 -30.30
CA GLN A 454 12.53 4.57 -29.75
C GLN A 454 12.51 4.09 -28.30
N ASN A 455 11.64 4.70 -27.50
CA ASN A 455 11.47 4.34 -26.10
C ASN A 455 10.74 3.00 -25.98
N ILE A 456 11.29 2.10 -25.17
CA ILE A 456 10.71 0.82 -24.82
C ILE A 456 10.42 0.84 -23.32
N TYR A 457 9.22 0.47 -22.94
CA TYR A 457 8.77 0.36 -21.54
C TYR A 457 8.72 -1.12 -21.14
N PRO A 458 9.76 -1.62 -20.43
CA PRO A 458 9.86 -3.04 -20.09
C PRO A 458 8.65 -3.56 -19.33
N GLU A 459 8.08 -2.74 -18.44
CA GLU A 459 6.94 -3.11 -17.61
C GLU A 459 5.68 -3.43 -18.45
N GLU A 460 5.47 -2.77 -19.58
CA GLU A 460 4.36 -3.10 -20.49
C GLU A 460 4.54 -4.48 -21.11
N ILE A 461 5.77 -4.82 -21.50
CA ILE A 461 6.10 -6.13 -22.07
C ILE A 461 6.00 -7.22 -21.00
N GLU A 462 6.54 -6.96 -19.82
CA GLU A 462 6.50 -7.88 -18.67
C GLU A 462 5.07 -8.18 -18.21
N SER A 463 4.20 -7.17 -18.21
CA SER A 463 2.79 -7.36 -17.91
C SER A 463 2.12 -8.37 -18.85
N ARG A 464 2.51 -8.39 -20.14
CA ARG A 464 2.04 -9.37 -21.12
C ARG A 464 2.71 -10.73 -20.96
N LEU A 465 4.03 -10.77 -20.72
CA LEU A 465 4.77 -12.01 -20.47
C LEU A 465 4.22 -12.76 -19.26
N ASN A 466 3.91 -12.05 -18.17
CA ASN A 466 3.36 -12.64 -16.96
C ASN A 466 1.94 -13.23 -17.12
N ASN A 467 1.32 -13.03 -18.28
CA ASN A 467 0.05 -13.68 -18.64
C ASN A 467 0.23 -14.97 -19.44
N LEU A 468 1.43 -15.23 -19.93
CA LEU A 468 1.69 -16.42 -20.70
C LEU A 468 1.66 -17.67 -19.80
N PRO A 469 1.22 -18.83 -20.35
CA PRO A 469 1.27 -20.10 -19.62
C PRO A 469 2.66 -20.37 -19.06
N TYR A 470 2.72 -20.90 -17.84
CA TYR A 470 3.95 -21.28 -17.12
C TYR A 470 4.86 -20.12 -16.75
N VAL A 471 4.48 -18.86 -16.92
CA VAL A 471 5.24 -17.68 -16.47
C VAL A 471 4.70 -17.21 -15.13
N ASN A 472 5.55 -17.26 -14.08
CA ASN A 472 5.21 -16.69 -12.79
C ASN A 472 5.63 -15.22 -12.70
N GLU A 473 6.86 -14.92 -13.10
CA GLU A 473 7.41 -13.56 -13.13
C GLU A 473 8.38 -13.40 -14.30
N SER A 474 8.45 -12.20 -14.84
CA SER A 474 9.41 -11.88 -15.90
C SER A 474 10.09 -10.54 -15.69
N LEU A 475 11.28 -10.40 -16.28
CA LEU A 475 12.06 -9.18 -16.32
C LEU A 475 12.65 -9.00 -17.71
N VAL A 476 12.35 -7.89 -18.35
CA VAL A 476 12.87 -7.56 -19.68
C VAL A 476 14.10 -6.65 -19.54
N ILE A 477 15.20 -7.08 -20.12
CA ILE A 477 16.47 -6.36 -20.14
C ILE A 477 16.95 -6.14 -21.57
N MET A 478 17.86 -5.17 -21.73
CA MET A 478 18.57 -4.96 -22.98
C MET A 478 19.93 -5.66 -22.93
N CYS A 479 20.18 -6.54 -23.87
CA CYS A 479 21.47 -7.22 -24.01
C CYS A 479 21.95 -7.13 -25.46
N ASN A 480 23.09 -6.51 -25.72
CA ASN A 480 23.61 -6.32 -27.08
C ASN A 480 22.58 -5.71 -28.05
N GLU A 481 21.93 -4.63 -27.63
CA GLU A 481 20.88 -3.92 -28.38
C GLU A 481 19.61 -4.75 -28.69
N LYS A 482 19.44 -5.89 -28.02
CA LYS A 482 18.30 -6.79 -28.18
C LYS A 482 17.56 -6.98 -26.86
N LEU A 483 16.24 -7.09 -26.92
CA LEU A 483 15.46 -7.40 -25.75
C LEU A 483 15.53 -8.89 -25.41
N VAL A 484 15.85 -9.17 -24.17
CA VAL A 484 15.88 -10.51 -23.58
C VAL A 484 14.91 -10.55 -22.42
N ALA A 485 14.05 -11.58 -22.38
CA ALA A 485 13.17 -11.85 -21.25
C ALA A 485 13.82 -12.87 -20.31
N LEU A 486 14.12 -12.46 -19.09
CA LEU A 486 14.40 -13.37 -17.99
C LEU A 486 13.06 -13.81 -17.41
N VAL A 487 12.83 -15.12 -17.27
CA VAL A 487 11.54 -15.66 -16.83
C VAL A 487 11.75 -16.63 -15.68
N TYR A 488 11.11 -16.35 -14.55
CA TYR A 488 10.93 -17.32 -13.49
C TYR A 488 9.62 -18.08 -13.72
N PRO A 489 9.66 -19.40 -13.94
CA PRO A 489 8.49 -20.17 -14.32
C PRO A 489 7.55 -20.48 -13.16
N ASP A 490 6.28 -20.77 -13.45
CA ASP A 490 5.35 -21.41 -12.50
C ASP A 490 5.65 -22.92 -12.43
N LEU A 491 6.53 -23.29 -11.51
CA LEU A 491 6.92 -24.67 -11.29
C LEU A 491 5.74 -25.56 -10.87
N GLY A 492 4.73 -24.99 -10.22
CA GLY A 492 3.55 -25.74 -9.79
C GLY A 492 2.66 -26.14 -10.97
N GLU A 493 2.53 -25.27 -11.98
CA GLU A 493 1.78 -25.55 -13.20
C GLU A 493 2.55 -26.50 -14.12
N SER A 494 3.84 -26.26 -14.34
CA SER A 494 4.67 -27.10 -15.20
C SER A 494 4.79 -28.55 -14.71
N LEU A 495 4.91 -28.76 -13.39
CA LEU A 495 4.93 -30.09 -12.79
C LEU A 495 3.61 -30.84 -12.94
N LYS A 496 2.47 -30.16 -12.85
CA LYS A 496 1.15 -30.78 -13.07
C LYS A 496 1.00 -31.31 -14.49
N ASP A 497 1.56 -30.60 -15.46
CA ASP A 497 1.49 -30.95 -16.88
C ASP A 497 2.64 -31.86 -17.32
N GLY A 498 3.51 -32.26 -16.37
CA GLY A 498 4.60 -33.20 -16.60
C GLY A 498 5.71 -32.69 -17.51
N LEU A 499 5.91 -31.36 -17.54
CA LEU A 499 6.94 -30.73 -18.36
C LEU A 499 8.31 -30.81 -17.71
N ASP A 500 9.32 -31.27 -18.45
CA ASP A 500 10.72 -31.08 -18.12
C ASP A 500 11.19 -29.66 -18.49
N ASP A 501 12.37 -29.26 -18.05
CA ASP A 501 12.92 -27.92 -18.27
C ASP A 501 13.01 -27.55 -19.75
N HIS A 502 13.28 -28.51 -20.63
CA HIS A 502 13.40 -28.28 -22.04
C HIS A 502 12.02 -28.11 -22.71
N ALA A 503 11.03 -28.90 -22.32
CA ALA A 503 9.65 -28.77 -22.79
C ALA A 503 9.03 -27.45 -22.27
N LEU A 504 9.30 -27.11 -21.01
CA LEU A 504 8.88 -25.84 -20.41
C LEU A 504 9.45 -24.65 -21.14
N TRP A 505 10.77 -24.64 -21.39
CA TRP A 505 11.41 -23.57 -22.16
C TRP A 505 10.78 -23.44 -23.57
N ARG A 506 10.58 -24.55 -24.28
CA ARG A 506 9.94 -24.54 -25.61
C ARG A 506 8.54 -23.93 -25.56
N GLN A 507 7.75 -24.30 -24.56
CA GLN A 507 6.38 -23.80 -24.44
C GLN A 507 6.35 -22.29 -24.23
N ILE A 508 7.23 -21.77 -23.35
CA ILE A 508 7.37 -20.35 -23.09
C ILE A 508 7.91 -19.61 -24.32
N ASP A 509 8.87 -20.20 -25.06
CA ASP A 509 9.39 -19.58 -26.28
C ASP A 509 8.36 -19.52 -27.42
N ILE A 510 7.53 -20.54 -27.58
CA ILE A 510 6.38 -20.51 -28.52
C ILE A 510 5.45 -19.35 -28.13
N SER A 511 5.09 -19.24 -26.86
CA SER A 511 4.23 -18.16 -26.37
C SER A 511 4.85 -16.78 -26.57
N ARG A 512 6.18 -16.63 -26.37
CA ARG A 512 6.92 -15.40 -26.71
C ARG A 512 6.81 -15.06 -28.22
N GLN A 513 6.95 -16.05 -29.09
CA GLN A 513 6.84 -15.81 -30.54
C GLN A 513 5.44 -15.32 -30.93
N GLU A 514 4.39 -15.85 -30.32
CA GLU A 514 3.03 -15.36 -30.53
C GLU A 514 2.88 -13.92 -29.98
N LEU A 515 3.38 -13.64 -28.77
CA LEU A 515 3.38 -12.30 -28.19
C LEU A 515 4.09 -11.29 -29.10
N ASN A 516 5.21 -11.66 -29.70
CA ASN A 516 5.95 -10.78 -30.61
C ASN A 516 5.15 -10.35 -31.84
N LYS A 517 4.14 -11.10 -32.27
CA LYS A 517 3.27 -10.69 -33.38
C LYS A 517 2.41 -9.47 -33.03
N GLU A 518 2.16 -9.27 -31.74
CA GLU A 518 1.38 -8.16 -31.23
C GLU A 518 2.25 -6.95 -30.80
N LEU A 519 3.56 -7.17 -30.63
CA LEU A 519 4.50 -6.14 -30.22
C LEU A 519 5.04 -5.36 -31.44
N PRO A 520 5.25 -4.04 -31.31
CA PRO A 520 5.99 -3.28 -32.31
C PRO A 520 7.35 -3.90 -32.61
N PRO A 521 7.86 -3.82 -33.85
CA PRO A 521 9.13 -4.46 -34.23
C PRO A 521 10.32 -4.09 -33.32
N TYR A 522 10.38 -2.84 -32.85
CA TYR A 522 11.46 -2.34 -31.99
C TYR A 522 11.38 -2.84 -30.54
N SER A 523 10.25 -3.41 -30.11
CA SER A 523 10.03 -3.93 -28.76
C SER A 523 9.86 -5.46 -28.72
N GLN A 524 10.17 -6.16 -29.82
CA GLN A 524 10.11 -7.62 -29.86
C GLN A 524 11.24 -8.27 -29.06
N ILE A 525 10.86 -9.31 -28.29
CA ILE A 525 11.79 -10.09 -27.46
C ILE A 525 12.52 -11.10 -28.34
N THR A 526 13.84 -11.06 -28.34
CA THR A 526 14.66 -11.97 -29.17
C THR A 526 14.88 -13.32 -28.51
N LYS A 527 14.94 -13.38 -27.18
CA LYS A 527 15.32 -14.59 -26.42
C LYS A 527 14.59 -14.64 -25.08
N VAL A 528 14.24 -15.86 -24.66
CA VAL A 528 13.80 -16.17 -23.28
C VAL A 528 14.92 -16.92 -22.56
N VAL A 529 15.16 -16.57 -21.30
CA VAL A 529 16.11 -17.24 -20.42
C VAL A 529 15.40 -17.60 -19.11
N LEU A 530 15.30 -18.87 -18.81
CA LEU A 530 14.69 -19.33 -17.56
C LEU A 530 15.61 -19.05 -16.37
N GLN A 531 15.00 -18.60 -15.27
CA GLN A 531 15.65 -18.41 -13.99
C GLN A 531 15.32 -19.60 -13.07
N ASN A 532 16.33 -20.14 -12.41
CA ASN A 532 16.17 -21.28 -11.49
C ASN A 532 15.62 -20.83 -10.13
N GLU A 533 15.77 -19.55 -9.79
CA GLU A 533 15.37 -18.97 -8.52
C GLU A 533 14.48 -17.75 -8.75
N GLU A 534 13.62 -17.45 -7.76
CA GLU A 534 12.84 -16.20 -7.79
C GLU A 534 13.76 -14.98 -7.87
N PHE A 535 13.27 -13.94 -8.56
CA PHE A 535 14.00 -12.67 -8.60
C PHE A 535 14.13 -12.09 -7.18
N GLU A 536 15.29 -11.51 -6.89
CA GLU A 536 15.47 -10.76 -5.66
C GLU A 536 14.54 -9.54 -5.62
N LYS A 537 13.83 -9.39 -4.50
CA LYS A 537 12.81 -8.35 -4.32
C LYS A 537 13.15 -7.39 -3.19
N THR A 538 12.63 -6.19 -3.31
CA THR A 538 12.58 -5.23 -2.21
C THR A 538 11.57 -5.68 -1.15
N ALA A 539 11.55 -5.04 0.02
CA ALA A 539 10.52 -5.26 1.05
C ALA A 539 9.08 -4.99 0.52
N LYS A 540 8.95 -4.18 -0.55
CA LYS A 540 7.69 -3.91 -1.27
C LYS A 540 7.35 -4.96 -2.34
N LYS A 541 8.06 -6.09 -2.37
CA LYS A 541 7.89 -7.17 -3.37
C LYS A 541 8.17 -6.78 -4.82
N SER A 542 8.80 -5.65 -5.09
CA SER A 542 9.26 -5.26 -6.44
C SER A 542 10.61 -5.87 -6.75
N ILE A 543 10.79 -6.36 -7.97
CA ILE A 543 12.06 -6.95 -8.44
C ILE A 543 13.17 -5.90 -8.41
N LYS A 544 14.33 -6.26 -7.88
CA LYS A 544 15.54 -5.42 -7.87
C LYS A 544 16.22 -5.47 -9.24
N ARG A 545 15.67 -4.77 -10.23
CA ARG A 545 16.13 -4.76 -11.63
C ARG A 545 17.63 -4.55 -11.78
N TYR A 546 18.22 -3.67 -10.98
CA TYR A 546 19.63 -3.31 -11.06
C TYR A 546 20.59 -4.50 -10.89
N LEU A 547 20.14 -5.59 -10.27
CA LEU A 547 20.93 -6.82 -10.13
C LEU A 547 21.03 -7.61 -11.45
N TYR A 548 20.10 -7.38 -12.37
CA TYR A 548 19.93 -8.17 -13.60
C TYR A 548 20.23 -7.39 -14.88
N GLN A 549 20.27 -6.06 -14.83
CA GLN A 549 20.43 -5.18 -16.00
C GLN A 549 21.72 -5.42 -16.80
N ASN A 550 22.80 -5.86 -16.14
CA ASN A 550 24.11 -6.10 -16.74
C ASN A 550 24.36 -7.59 -16.99
N MET A 551 23.36 -8.45 -16.86
CA MET A 551 23.53 -9.85 -17.20
C MET A 551 23.70 -10.00 -18.70
N ASN A 552 24.59 -10.91 -19.10
CA ASN A 552 24.77 -11.31 -20.50
C ASN A 552 24.36 -12.80 -20.61
N PRO A 553 23.05 -13.08 -20.65
CA PRO A 553 22.53 -14.44 -20.53
C PRO A 553 22.62 -15.23 -21.82
#